data_4d1a368e20e5660f06b745df9da69889
#
_entry.id   4d1a368e20e5660f06b745df9da69889
#
_cell.length_a   1.000
_cell.length_b   1.000
_cell.length_c   1.000
_cell.angle_alpha   90.00
_cell.angle_beta   90.00
_cell.angle_gamma   90.00
#
_symmetry.space_group_name_H-M   'P 1'
#
loop_
_entity.id
_entity.type
_entity.pdbx_description
1 polymer ?
#
loop_
_entity_poly.entity_id
_entity_poly.type
_entity_poly.pdbx_seq_one_letter_code
_entity_poly.pdbx_strand_id
1 'polypeptide(L)'
;MNFDVLILGGGVSGMQCALVLGSGLSKPFAADKKAGIIMHQRASHLQNALFNNVLGVPHGKFGSDILTEGKEQLTYLYPAVSQIENEKVVAVTNHNEGYQITTNK
;
A
#
# COMPACT_ATOMS: atom_id res chain seq x y z
N MET A 1 -5.65 14.61 -8.40
CA MET A 1 -4.68 14.16 -7.39
C MET A 1 -3.47 13.56 -8.09
N ASN A 2 -2.30 14.04 -7.76
CA ASN A 2 -1.07 13.60 -8.42
C ASN A 2 -0.12 12.97 -7.41
N PHE A 3 0.55 11.90 -7.80
CA PHE A 3 1.54 11.20 -6.98
C PHE A 3 2.81 10.99 -7.78
N ASP A 4 3.94 11.00 -7.10
CA ASP A 4 5.21 10.57 -7.69
C ASP A 4 5.25 9.04 -7.78
N VAL A 5 4.73 8.37 -6.75
CA VAL A 5 4.59 6.92 -6.73
C VAL A 5 3.21 6.57 -6.21
N LEU A 6 2.49 5.74 -6.95
CA LEU A 6 1.18 5.25 -6.53
C LEU A 6 1.19 3.73 -6.61
N ILE A 7 1.02 3.10 -5.46
CA ILE A 7 1.01 1.64 -5.35
C ILE A 7 -0.41 1.14 -5.61
N LEU A 8 -0.55 0.21 -6.52
CA LEU A 8 -1.85 -0.36 -6.89
C LEU A 8 -1.99 -1.72 -6.24
N GLY A 9 -2.76 -1.77 -5.17
CA GLY A 9 -3.03 -3.00 -4.45
C GLY A 9 -2.52 -2.97 -3.02
N GLY A 10 -3.40 -3.32 -2.09
CA GLY A 10 -3.13 -3.28 -0.64
C GLY A 10 -2.86 -4.65 -0.02
N GLY A 11 -2.38 -5.60 -0.80
CA GLY A 11 -1.93 -6.88 -0.25
C GLY A 11 -0.61 -6.73 0.50
N VAL A 12 0.00 -7.85 0.89
CA VAL A 12 1.25 -7.82 1.67
C VAL A 12 2.36 -7.11 0.91
N SER A 13 2.50 -7.39 -0.39
CA SER A 13 3.55 -6.76 -1.20
C SER A 13 3.36 -5.26 -1.31
N GLY A 14 2.13 -4.81 -1.61
CA GLY A 14 1.83 -3.39 -1.73
C GLY A 14 2.00 -2.67 -0.40
N MET A 15 1.54 -3.27 0.68
CA MET A 15 1.66 -2.70 2.01
C MET A 15 3.14 -2.59 2.42
N GLN A 16 3.94 -3.62 2.15
CA GLN A 16 5.37 -3.57 2.43
C GLN A 16 6.06 -2.46 1.64
N CYS A 17 5.70 -2.34 0.37
CA CYS A 17 6.22 -1.26 -0.48
C CYS A 17 5.86 0.11 0.10
N ALA A 18 4.62 0.28 0.56
CA ALA A 18 4.17 1.54 1.16
C ALA A 18 4.95 1.89 2.42
N LEU A 19 5.22 0.90 3.27
CA LEU A 19 6.00 1.11 4.48
C LEU A 19 7.43 1.55 4.16
N VAL A 20 8.06 0.91 3.18
CA VAL A 20 9.41 1.26 2.76
C VAL A 20 9.44 2.67 2.17
N LEU A 21 8.50 3.00 1.30
CA LEU A 21 8.41 4.35 0.73
C LEU A 21 8.17 5.38 1.83
N GLY A 22 7.26 5.07 2.75
CA GLY A 22 6.95 5.97 3.84
C GLY A 22 8.18 6.29 4.69
N SER A 23 8.99 5.29 4.96
CA SER A 23 10.21 5.49 5.73
C SER A 23 11.21 6.38 5.00
N GLY A 24 11.16 6.41 3.67
CA GLY A 24 12.03 7.25 2.85
C GLY A 24 11.55 8.69 2.72
N LEU A 25 10.26 8.96 2.90
CA LEU A 25 9.71 10.29 2.69
C LEU A 25 10.21 11.32 3.69
N SER A 26 10.72 10.88 4.84
CA SER A 26 11.31 11.78 5.83
C SER A 26 12.73 12.20 5.48
N LYS A 27 13.34 11.61 4.45
CA LYS A 27 14.70 11.92 4.05
C LYS A 27 14.72 13.16 3.16
N PRO A 28 15.80 13.97 3.23
CA PRO A 28 15.87 15.22 2.44
C PRO A 28 15.70 15.01 0.93
N PHE A 29 16.20 13.89 0.39
CA PHE A 29 16.12 13.65 -1.06
C PHE A 29 14.70 13.31 -1.53
N ALA A 30 13.77 13.00 -0.60
CA ALA A 30 12.43 12.61 -0.95
C ALA A 30 11.36 13.44 -0.23
N ALA A 31 11.76 14.54 0.42
CA ALA A 31 10.84 15.31 1.25
C ALA A 31 9.70 15.95 0.47
N ASP A 32 9.90 16.22 -0.83
CA ASP A 32 8.90 16.84 -1.69
C ASP A 32 8.11 15.80 -2.50
N LYS A 33 8.37 14.52 -2.31
CA LYS A 33 7.70 13.46 -3.06
C LYS A 33 6.38 13.08 -2.41
N LYS A 34 5.42 12.72 -3.26
CA LYS A 34 4.11 12.26 -2.82
C LYS A 34 3.93 10.79 -3.17
N ALA A 35 3.56 10.00 -2.18
CA ALA A 35 3.30 8.58 -2.37
C ALA A 35 1.92 8.23 -1.87
N GLY A 36 1.31 7.25 -2.51
CA GLY A 36 0.01 6.75 -2.10
C GLY A 36 -0.15 5.28 -2.41
N ILE A 37 -1.18 4.68 -1.86
CA ILE A 37 -1.53 3.29 -2.10
C ILE A 37 -3.05 3.20 -2.27
N ILE A 38 -3.48 2.50 -3.31
CA ILE A 38 -4.89 2.25 -3.55
C ILE A 38 -5.20 0.84 -3.09
N MET A 39 -6.19 0.72 -2.21
CA MET A 39 -6.58 -0.54 -1.60
C MET A 39 -8.03 -0.87 -1.91
N HIS A 40 -8.27 -2.10 -2.30
CA HIS A 40 -9.60 -2.63 -2.50
C HIS A 40 -9.96 -3.54 -1.34
N GLN A 41 -11.17 -3.40 -0.82
CA GLN A 41 -11.55 -4.08 0.41
C GLN A 41 -11.62 -5.60 0.28
N ARG A 42 -11.93 -6.09 -0.91
CA ARG A 42 -12.01 -7.52 -1.12
C ARG A 42 -10.63 -8.03 -1.42
N ALA A 43 -10.02 -8.32 -0.39
CA ALA A 43 -8.67 -8.69 -0.43
C ALA A 43 -8.44 -10.02 -1.05
N SER A 44 -7.25 -10.16 -1.32
CA SER A 44 -6.56 -11.32 -1.81
C SER A 44 -6.87 -12.54 -0.94
N HIS A 45 -6.56 -13.70 -1.48
CA HIS A 45 -6.57 -14.96 -0.75
C HIS A 45 -5.73 -14.92 0.52
N LEU A 46 -4.85 -13.93 0.64
CA LEU A 46 -4.00 -13.77 1.81
C LEU A 46 -4.77 -13.57 3.10
N GLN A 47 -5.99 -13.02 3.04
CA GLN A 47 -6.76 -12.78 4.26
C GLN A 47 -7.11 -14.07 5.00
N ASN A 48 -7.25 -15.16 4.26
CA ASN A 48 -7.60 -16.46 4.84
C ASN A 48 -6.38 -17.35 5.06
N ALA A 49 -5.19 -16.86 4.79
CA ALA A 49 -3.99 -17.66 4.91
C ALA A 49 -3.42 -17.58 6.32
N LEU A 50 -2.80 -18.68 6.74
CA LEU A 50 -2.03 -18.75 7.97
C LEU A 50 -0.56 -18.67 7.62
N PHE A 51 0.15 -17.76 8.25
CA PHE A 51 1.58 -17.57 7.98
C PHE A 51 2.44 -18.25 9.04
N ASN A 52 3.25 -19.21 8.61
CA ASN A 52 4.14 -19.95 9.50
C ASN A 52 5.61 -19.86 9.09
N ASN A 53 5.87 -19.19 7.97
CA ASN A 53 7.21 -19.24 7.36
C ASN A 53 7.70 -17.85 6.93
N VAL A 54 7.25 -16.81 7.59
CA VAL A 54 7.71 -15.45 7.32
C VAL A 54 8.57 -14.98 8.49
N LEU A 55 9.79 -14.59 8.17
CA LEU A 55 10.71 -14.08 9.19
C LEU A 55 10.14 -12.83 9.86
N GLY A 56 10.13 -12.82 11.18
CA GLY A 56 9.62 -11.69 11.93
C GLY A 56 8.12 -11.71 12.18
N VAL A 57 7.42 -12.67 11.59
CA VAL A 57 5.98 -12.84 11.82
C VAL A 57 5.77 -14.08 12.67
N PRO A 58 5.10 -13.97 13.84
CA PRO A 58 4.83 -15.14 14.67
C PRO A 58 4.07 -16.20 13.89
N HIS A 59 4.44 -17.44 14.09
CA HIS A 59 3.77 -18.53 13.39
C HIS A 59 2.29 -18.59 13.76
N GLY A 60 1.46 -19.01 12.83
CA GLY A 60 0.01 -19.08 13.04
C GLY A 60 -0.72 -17.77 12.91
N LYS A 61 -0.06 -16.72 12.43
CA LYS A 61 -0.69 -15.42 12.25
C LYS A 61 -1.51 -15.40 10.97
N PHE A 62 -2.75 -14.93 11.05
CA PHE A 62 -3.60 -14.81 9.88
C PHE A 62 -3.19 -13.63 9.00
N GLY A 63 -3.33 -13.81 7.68
CA GLY A 63 -3.04 -12.74 6.73
C GLY A 63 -3.88 -11.50 6.95
N SER A 64 -5.15 -11.66 7.36
CA SER A 64 -5.99 -10.52 7.68
C SER A 64 -5.42 -9.68 8.81
N ASP A 65 -4.81 -10.31 9.82
CA ASP A 65 -4.19 -9.59 10.91
C ASP A 65 -2.93 -8.87 10.46
N ILE A 66 -2.15 -9.48 9.58
CA ILE A 66 -0.96 -8.85 9.01
C ILE A 66 -1.36 -7.57 8.25
N LEU A 67 -2.41 -7.64 7.45
CA LEU A 67 -2.86 -6.49 6.67
C LEU A 67 -3.43 -5.39 7.56
N THR A 68 -4.20 -5.76 8.57
CA THR A 68 -4.77 -4.80 9.52
C THR A 68 -3.65 -4.08 10.29
N GLU A 69 -2.70 -4.84 10.80
CA GLU A 69 -1.56 -4.25 11.52
C GLU A 69 -0.69 -3.41 10.61
N GLY A 70 -0.53 -3.83 9.35
CA GLY A 70 0.21 -3.05 8.35
C GLY A 70 -0.43 -1.69 8.10
N LYS A 71 -1.75 -1.65 7.96
CA LYS A 71 -2.48 -0.39 7.80
C LYS A 71 -2.30 0.52 9.00
N GLU A 72 -2.41 -0.04 10.19
CA GLU A 72 -2.24 0.73 11.42
C GLU A 72 -0.81 1.26 11.52
N GLN A 73 0.16 0.44 11.20
CA GLN A 73 1.57 0.83 11.20
C GLN A 73 1.82 1.97 10.21
N LEU A 74 1.27 1.85 9.01
CA LEU A 74 1.41 2.87 7.98
C LEU A 74 0.78 4.19 8.44
N THR A 75 -0.42 4.14 9.01
CA THR A 75 -1.12 5.31 9.50
C THR A 75 -0.37 5.99 10.63
N TYR A 76 0.15 5.21 11.56
CA TYR A 76 0.80 5.72 12.76
C TYR A 76 2.20 6.29 12.46
N LEU A 77 3.01 5.54 11.71
CA LEU A 77 4.39 5.92 11.47
C LEU A 77 4.59 6.80 10.25
N TYR A 78 3.81 6.58 9.20
CA TYR A 78 4.02 7.23 7.92
C TYR A 78 2.73 7.85 7.36
N PRO A 79 2.15 8.81 8.08
CA PRO A 79 0.87 9.41 7.64
C PRO A 79 0.98 10.20 6.35
N ALA A 80 2.19 10.51 5.89
CA ALA A 80 2.38 11.20 4.61
C ALA A 80 2.05 10.31 3.42
N VAL A 81 2.02 8.99 3.60
CA VAL A 81 1.57 8.09 2.53
C VAL A 81 0.04 8.10 2.52
N SER A 82 -0.53 8.55 1.40
CA SER A 82 -1.98 8.60 1.25
C SER A 82 -2.55 7.20 1.08
N GLN A 83 -3.55 6.86 1.87
CA GLN A 83 -4.23 5.56 1.78
C GLN A 83 -5.60 5.78 1.16
N ILE A 84 -5.78 5.27 -0.06
CA ILE A 84 -7.05 5.36 -0.79
C ILE A 84 -7.73 4.01 -0.65
N GLU A 85 -8.74 3.94 0.19
CA GLU A 85 -9.41 2.70 0.54
C GLU A 85 -10.69 2.51 -0.25
N ASN A 86 -11.07 1.25 -0.42
CA ASN A 86 -12.35 0.87 -1.03
C ASN A 86 -12.49 1.35 -2.46
N GLU A 87 -11.38 1.47 -3.17
CA GLU A 87 -11.36 1.80 -4.58
C GLU A 87 -10.65 0.70 -5.37
N LYS A 88 -11.26 0.35 -6.49
CA LYS A 88 -10.71 -0.64 -7.39
C LYS A 88 -10.15 0.07 -8.62
N VAL A 89 -8.91 -0.22 -8.97
CA VAL A 89 -8.31 0.29 -10.19
C VAL A 89 -8.94 -0.42 -11.37
N VAL A 90 -9.49 0.34 -12.31
CA VAL A 90 -10.14 -0.22 -13.50
C VAL A 90 -9.36 0.03 -14.78
N ALA A 91 -8.44 0.99 -14.79
CA ALA A 91 -7.63 1.26 -15.96
C ALA A 91 -6.34 1.96 -15.59
N VAL A 92 -5.27 1.64 -16.31
CA VAL A 92 -3.99 2.34 -16.25
C VAL A 92 -3.63 2.69 -17.67
N THR A 93 -3.48 3.98 -17.97
CA THR A 93 -3.16 4.43 -19.31
C THR A 93 -1.95 5.35 -19.29
N ASN A 94 -1.23 5.40 -20.42
CA ASN A 94 -0.15 6.35 -20.57
C ASN A 94 -0.73 7.76 -20.68
N HIS A 95 -0.10 8.70 -19.99
CA HIS A 95 -0.55 10.08 -20.01
C HIS A 95 0.67 10.99 -19.89
N ASN A 96 0.99 11.69 -20.97
CA ASN A 96 2.20 12.54 -21.03
C ASN A 96 3.44 11.72 -20.69
N GLU A 97 4.15 12.09 -19.65
CA GLU A 97 5.37 11.40 -19.22
C GLU A 97 5.11 10.47 -18.01
N GLY A 98 3.86 10.11 -17.79
CA GLY A 98 3.49 9.27 -16.67
C GLY A 98 2.31 8.40 -17.01
N TYR A 99 1.52 8.11 -15.98
CA TYR A 99 0.36 7.24 -16.11
C TYR A 99 -0.87 7.90 -15.50
N GLN A 100 -2.00 7.59 -16.10
CA GLN A 100 -3.30 7.96 -15.53
C GLN A 100 -3.95 6.72 -14.98
N ILE A 101 -4.35 6.78 -13.71
CA ILE A 101 -4.98 5.68 -13.01
C ILE A 101 -6.45 6.01 -12.83
N THR A 102 -7.31 5.12 -13.30
CA THR A 102 -8.76 5.29 -13.17
C THR A 102 -9.29 4.25 -12.21
N THR A 103 -10.11 4.69 -11.27
CA THR A 103 -10.76 3.80 -10.31
C THR A 103 -12.26 3.75 -10.57
N ASN A 104 -12.96 2.90 -9.81
CA ASN A 104 -14.41 2.79 -9.91
C ASN A 104 -15.17 3.94 -9.22
N LYS A 105 -14.44 4.93 -8.72
CA LYS A 105 -15.06 6.10 -8.06
C LYS A 105 -14.63 7.44 -8.63
#